data_79f6132983b28138cae9cce21f689e00
#
_entry.id   79f6132983b28138cae9cce21f689e00
#
_cell.length_a   1.000
_cell.length_b   1.000
_cell.length_c   1.000
_cell.angle_alpha   90.00
_cell.angle_beta   90.00
_cell.angle_gamma   90.00
#
_symmetry.space_group_name_H-M   'P 1'
#
loop_
_entity.id
_entity.type
_entity.pdbx_description
1 polymer ?
#
loop_
_entity_poly.entity_id
_entity_poly.type
_entity_poly.pdbx_seq_one_letter_code
_entity_poly.pdbx_strand_id
1 'polypeptide(L)'
;PTRRSSDLQNLAGFPEITVRGKKGQKITLLVSESLTDEGACNQRQTGRQHYYEYTLKGEGVETWHPRFSYYGFRYIQVEGAVLKGQKNPFRLPVIQKIQSCFVYNSAPKISTFECSNRIFNDAHRLIEKAVRSNMQSVFTDCPHREKLGWLEQDHLCGPGLLYNYDLTGFVPQTLQNIADAQHANGAVPTTAPEYVVFEGPGMDAFAESPEWGCTFVVLPFMYYETYGDDSLIRKYYNVMRRYIDYLTTRADNGIVSFGLGDWYDYGDFRAGFSRNTPVPLVATAHYYMVVRYLAEAARMLDNRYDVACYTRLSEEIKEAFHREFYHKDTRQYGTGSQCSNALPLFLGMVPADDRQAVLDNLVADIKRHGNRLTTGDVGNRYLFQTLARNGLNELMYTMHNHEEAPGYGFQLKFGATTLTEQWDPRQGSSWNHFMMGQIDEWFFNSLAGIRTVEGKPGMKEIEIRPRPVGDLTYVRASTQ
;
A
#
# COMPACT_ATOMS: atom_id res chain seq x y z
N PRO A 1 9.44 35.13 -0.41
CA PRO A 1 9.17 33.82 -1.01
C PRO A 1 8.41 33.99 -2.30
N THR A 2 8.93 33.38 -3.35
CA THR A 2 8.41 33.53 -4.69
C THR A 2 7.49 32.37 -5.02
N ARG A 3 6.41 32.67 -5.63
CA ARG A 3 5.15 31.97 -5.84
C ARG A 3 5.21 30.51 -6.30
N ARG A 4 4.19 29.79 -5.80
CA ARG A 4 3.62 28.48 -6.14
C ARG A 4 2.95 28.43 -7.53
N SER A 5 2.91 27.25 -8.14
CA SER A 5 1.87 26.87 -9.07
C SER A 5 0.75 26.16 -8.31
N SER A 6 -0.51 26.59 -8.47
CA SER A 6 -1.65 26.11 -7.69
C SER A 6 -2.27 24.81 -8.18
N ASP A 7 -1.87 24.31 -9.36
CA ASP A 7 -2.52 23.18 -10.04
C ASP A 7 -1.60 21.96 -10.19
N LEU A 8 -0.49 21.92 -9.46
CA LEU A 8 0.45 20.82 -9.56
C LEU A 8 -0.09 19.58 -8.83
N GLN A 9 -0.03 18.46 -9.52
CA GLN A 9 -0.16 17.15 -8.92
C GLN A 9 1.04 16.92 -7.99
N ASN A 10 0.80 16.27 -6.84
CA ASN A 10 1.88 15.70 -6.05
C ASN A 10 2.56 14.58 -6.86
N LEU A 11 3.87 14.53 -6.87
CA LEU A 11 4.65 13.59 -7.71
C LEU A 11 6.01 13.27 -7.08
N ALA A 12 6.58 12.14 -7.47
CA ALA A 12 8.00 11.85 -7.27
C ALA A 12 8.82 12.44 -8.41
N GLY A 13 9.86 13.23 -8.11
CA GLY A 13 10.65 13.81 -9.17
C GLY A 13 11.60 14.92 -8.72
N PHE A 14 11.91 15.80 -9.65
CA PHE A 14 12.81 16.92 -9.43
C PHE A 14 12.42 18.14 -10.25
N PRO A 15 12.81 19.36 -9.82
CA PRO A 15 12.64 20.58 -10.62
C PRO A 15 13.74 20.67 -11.69
N GLU A 16 13.36 21.15 -12.88
CA GLU A 16 14.27 21.66 -13.89
C GLU A 16 14.09 23.16 -14.03
N ILE A 17 15.19 23.92 -14.03
CA ILE A 17 15.18 25.37 -14.19
C ILE A 17 15.97 25.81 -15.42
N THR A 18 15.47 26.83 -16.12
CA THR A 18 16.23 27.62 -17.08
C THR A 18 16.47 28.99 -16.47
N VAL A 19 17.69 29.42 -16.30
CA VAL A 19 18.06 30.58 -15.51
C VAL A 19 19.16 31.40 -16.17
N ARG A 20 19.18 32.72 -15.88
CA ARG A 20 20.24 33.64 -16.28
C ARG A 20 20.71 34.41 -15.06
N GLY A 21 22.01 34.47 -14.85
CA GLY A 21 22.64 35.20 -13.75
C GLY A 21 24.14 35.28 -13.90
N LYS A 22 24.81 35.71 -12.83
CA LYS A 22 26.27 35.84 -12.79
C LYS A 22 26.92 34.59 -12.21
N LYS A 23 28.15 34.34 -12.59
CA LYS A 23 28.98 33.26 -12.03
C LYS A 23 29.02 33.35 -10.50
N GLY A 24 28.84 32.21 -9.86
CA GLY A 24 28.89 32.04 -8.41
C GLY A 24 27.58 32.42 -7.65
N GLN A 25 26.59 32.98 -8.33
CA GLN A 25 25.27 33.16 -7.68
C GLN A 25 24.61 31.82 -7.45
N LYS A 26 23.96 31.69 -6.29
CA LYS A 26 23.36 30.44 -5.82
C LYS A 26 21.84 30.57 -5.80
N ILE A 27 21.17 29.51 -6.22
CA ILE A 27 19.71 29.35 -6.15
C ILE A 27 19.42 28.13 -5.28
N THR A 28 18.47 28.25 -4.35
CA THR A 28 17.94 27.12 -3.58
C THR A 28 16.49 26.88 -3.96
N LEU A 29 16.16 25.63 -4.23
CA LEU A 29 14.81 25.16 -4.56
C LEU A 29 14.35 24.23 -3.43
N LEU A 30 13.52 24.73 -2.51
CA LEU A 30 12.88 23.90 -1.50
C LEU A 30 11.65 23.25 -2.14
N VAL A 31 11.43 21.98 -1.82
CA VAL A 31 10.31 21.19 -2.33
C VAL A 31 9.52 20.56 -1.20
N SER A 32 8.19 20.52 -1.32
CA SER A 32 7.32 19.91 -0.33
C SER A 32 5.97 19.45 -0.92
N GLU A 33 5.32 18.53 -0.23
CA GLU A 33 3.98 18.04 -0.59
C GLU A 33 2.88 19.01 -0.14
N SER A 34 3.11 19.80 0.92
CA SER A 34 2.16 20.74 1.48
C SER A 34 2.81 22.12 1.75
N LEU A 35 1.99 23.10 2.06
CA LEU A 35 2.42 24.44 2.47
C LEU A 35 2.13 24.67 3.94
N THR A 36 2.88 25.59 4.56
CA THR A 36 2.53 26.16 5.86
C THR A 36 1.37 27.16 5.70
N ASP A 37 0.80 27.60 6.80
CA ASP A 37 -0.28 28.63 6.80
C ASP A 37 0.18 29.94 6.15
N GLU A 38 1.47 30.27 6.22
CA GLU A 38 2.08 31.44 5.58
C GLU A 38 2.36 31.21 4.09
N GLY A 39 2.09 30.03 3.57
CA GLY A 39 2.27 29.67 2.17
C GLY A 39 3.70 29.30 1.76
N ALA A 40 4.58 29.02 2.71
CA ALA A 40 5.92 28.48 2.45
C ALA A 40 5.88 26.95 2.29
N CYS A 41 6.89 26.38 1.63
CA CYS A 41 7.09 24.92 1.58
C CYS A 41 7.19 24.33 2.98
N ASN A 42 6.28 23.41 3.34
CA ASN A 42 6.27 22.78 4.64
C ASN A 42 7.38 21.71 4.73
N GLN A 43 8.44 22.03 5.46
CA GLN A 43 9.58 21.14 5.67
C GLN A 43 9.48 20.30 6.96
N ARG A 44 8.39 20.42 7.73
CA ARG A 44 8.20 19.68 8.98
C ARG A 44 7.82 18.20 8.76
N GLN A 45 7.17 17.93 7.64
CA GLN A 45 6.66 16.58 7.30
C GLN A 45 7.67 15.74 6.52
N THR A 46 8.80 16.30 6.14
CA THR A 46 9.79 15.65 5.26
C THR A 46 10.88 14.87 6.02
N GLY A 47 10.83 14.84 7.37
CA GLY A 47 11.83 14.21 8.21
C GLY A 47 13.16 14.98 8.27
N ARG A 48 13.53 15.65 7.20
CA ARG A 48 14.70 16.52 7.03
C ARG A 48 14.39 17.57 5.98
N GLN A 49 15.27 18.56 5.80
CA GLN A 49 15.07 19.55 4.73
C GLN A 49 15.23 18.90 3.35
N HIS A 50 14.25 19.14 2.50
CA HIS A 50 14.24 18.72 1.10
C HIS A 50 14.46 19.93 0.19
N TYR A 51 15.65 20.03 -0.36
CA TYR A 51 16.05 21.13 -1.23
C TYR A 51 17.08 20.70 -2.27
N TYR A 52 17.20 21.52 -3.28
CA TYR A 52 18.26 21.46 -4.29
C TYR A 52 18.97 22.80 -4.37
N GLU A 53 20.26 22.81 -4.61
CA GLU A 53 21.04 24.02 -4.80
C GLU A 53 21.77 23.99 -6.16
N TYR A 54 21.74 25.14 -6.82
CA TYR A 54 22.46 25.34 -8.06
C TYR A 54 23.31 26.59 -7.98
N THR A 55 24.61 26.48 -8.26
CA THR A 55 25.52 27.59 -8.40
C THR A 55 25.78 27.85 -9.88
N LEU A 56 25.44 29.05 -10.33
CA LEU A 56 25.53 29.43 -11.75
C LEU A 56 26.96 29.49 -12.25
N LYS A 57 27.18 29.05 -13.48
CA LYS A 57 28.45 29.21 -14.23
C LYS A 57 28.63 30.67 -14.72
N GLY A 58 27.53 31.35 -15.01
CA GLY A 58 27.47 32.71 -15.48
C GLY A 58 27.67 32.85 -17.00
N GLU A 59 27.45 31.80 -17.76
CA GLU A 59 27.67 31.69 -19.20
C GLU A 59 26.39 31.94 -20.03
N GLY A 60 25.62 32.96 -19.69
CA GLY A 60 24.38 33.30 -20.41
C GLY A 60 23.12 32.67 -19.79
N VAL A 61 22.36 31.92 -20.61
CA VAL A 61 21.18 31.17 -20.15
C VAL A 61 21.60 29.73 -19.89
N GLU A 62 21.35 29.24 -18.67
CA GLU A 62 21.72 27.92 -18.22
C GLU A 62 20.46 27.10 -17.94
N THR A 63 20.45 25.82 -18.35
CA THR A 63 19.42 24.87 -17.97
C THR A 63 20.03 23.84 -17.02
N TRP A 64 19.38 23.61 -15.90
CA TRP A 64 19.88 22.70 -14.87
C TRP A 64 18.76 21.94 -14.20
N HIS A 65 19.06 20.69 -13.87
CA HIS A 65 18.28 19.81 -12.98
C HIS A 65 19.24 18.98 -12.11
N PRO A 66 18.81 18.50 -10.94
CA PRO A 66 19.63 17.60 -10.11
C PRO A 66 19.86 16.27 -10.83
N ARG A 67 20.92 15.55 -10.43
CA ARG A 67 21.24 14.21 -10.92
C ARG A 67 21.13 13.20 -9.79
N PHE A 68 20.63 11.99 -10.11
CA PHE A 68 20.57 10.85 -9.20
C PHE A 68 19.79 11.10 -7.89
N SER A 69 18.85 12.06 -7.90
CA SER A 69 18.06 12.42 -6.73
C SER A 69 16.66 12.83 -7.15
N TYR A 70 15.68 12.44 -6.35
CA TYR A 70 14.28 12.88 -6.45
C TYR A 70 13.69 13.06 -5.06
N TYR A 71 12.60 13.84 -4.97
CA TYR A 71 11.74 13.94 -3.79
C TYR A 71 10.27 13.86 -4.20
N GLY A 72 9.42 13.54 -3.23
CA GLY A 72 7.99 13.76 -3.32
C GLY A 72 7.67 15.23 -3.12
N PHE A 73 6.95 15.85 -4.05
CA PHE A 73 6.57 17.26 -3.90
C PHE A 73 5.40 17.65 -4.80
N ARG A 74 4.70 18.67 -4.35
CA ARG A 74 3.67 19.40 -5.09
C ARG A 74 4.07 20.86 -5.30
N TYR A 75 4.90 21.40 -4.41
CA TYR A 75 5.26 22.80 -4.36
C TYR A 75 6.77 22.98 -4.44
N ILE A 76 7.19 24.06 -5.12
CA ILE A 76 8.58 24.46 -5.22
C ILE A 76 8.67 25.91 -4.72
N GLN A 77 9.47 26.16 -3.70
CA GLN A 77 9.84 27.48 -3.22
C GLN A 77 11.22 27.83 -3.74
N VAL A 78 11.35 29.00 -4.34
CA VAL A 78 12.62 29.50 -4.90
C VAL A 78 13.21 30.53 -3.98
N GLU A 79 14.45 30.34 -3.62
CA GLU A 79 15.28 31.28 -2.85
C GLU A 79 16.53 31.67 -3.63
N GLY A 80 17.01 32.90 -3.45
CA GLY A 80 18.20 33.40 -4.14
C GLY A 80 17.99 33.73 -5.62
N ALA A 81 16.74 33.75 -6.12
CA ALA A 81 16.42 34.13 -7.50
C ALA A 81 15.06 34.81 -7.58
N VAL A 82 14.75 35.47 -8.73
CA VAL A 82 13.43 35.98 -9.07
C VAL A 82 12.92 35.34 -10.35
N LEU A 83 11.59 35.27 -10.49
CA LEU A 83 10.98 34.80 -11.74
C LEU A 83 11.00 35.93 -12.79
N LYS A 84 11.09 35.55 -14.06
CA LYS A 84 11.02 36.47 -15.20
C LYS A 84 9.79 37.39 -15.08
N GLY A 85 10.01 38.73 -15.23
CA GLY A 85 8.99 39.74 -15.11
C GLY A 85 8.77 40.29 -13.69
N GLN A 86 9.45 39.76 -12.67
CA GLN A 86 9.41 40.30 -11.32
C GLN A 86 10.45 41.44 -11.13
N LYS A 87 10.18 42.36 -10.18
CA LYS A 87 11.15 43.38 -9.76
C LYS A 87 12.39 42.71 -9.19
N ASN A 88 13.58 43.13 -9.60
CA ASN A 88 14.87 42.55 -9.19
C ASN A 88 15.86 43.62 -8.72
N PRO A 89 15.59 44.33 -7.61
CA PRO A 89 16.46 45.41 -7.11
C PRO A 89 17.83 44.88 -6.64
N PHE A 90 17.92 43.60 -6.24
CA PHE A 90 19.16 42.99 -5.75
C PHE A 90 19.98 42.30 -6.84
N ARG A 91 19.58 42.40 -8.11
CA ARG A 91 20.26 41.78 -9.25
C ARG A 91 20.49 40.26 -9.07
N LEU A 92 19.50 39.58 -8.49
CA LEU A 92 19.49 38.14 -8.34
C LEU A 92 19.38 37.44 -9.70
N PRO A 93 19.74 36.15 -9.78
CA PRO A 93 19.45 35.34 -10.96
C PRO A 93 17.96 35.40 -11.35
N VAL A 94 17.70 35.34 -12.64
CA VAL A 94 16.34 35.40 -13.21
C VAL A 94 15.97 34.03 -13.78
N ILE A 95 15.05 33.33 -13.15
CA ILE A 95 14.48 32.08 -13.65
C ILE A 95 13.56 32.42 -14.84
N GLN A 96 13.94 31.91 -16.01
CA GLN A 96 13.20 32.06 -17.26
C GLN A 96 12.07 31.03 -17.34
N LYS A 97 12.34 29.79 -16.88
CA LYS A 97 11.41 28.67 -16.84
C LYS A 97 11.71 27.79 -15.63
N ILE A 98 10.67 27.24 -15.02
CA ILE A 98 10.73 26.18 -14.02
C ILE A 98 9.66 25.14 -14.37
N GLN A 99 10.03 23.88 -14.30
CA GLN A 99 9.09 22.76 -14.52
C GLN A 99 9.42 21.62 -13.57
N SER A 100 8.41 20.82 -13.23
CA SER A 100 8.57 19.58 -12.48
C SER A 100 8.76 18.43 -13.46
N CYS A 101 9.78 17.60 -13.22
CA CYS A 101 10.03 16.38 -13.96
C CYS A 101 9.55 15.20 -13.12
N PHE A 102 8.53 14.50 -13.57
CA PHE A 102 8.01 13.31 -12.90
C PHE A 102 8.92 12.10 -13.22
N VAL A 103 9.32 11.39 -12.17
CA VAL A 103 10.15 10.17 -12.27
C VAL A 103 9.33 8.99 -11.77
N TYR A 104 9.21 7.94 -12.58
CA TYR A 104 8.49 6.73 -12.25
C TYR A 104 8.97 5.55 -13.09
N ASN A 105 8.69 4.33 -12.65
CA ASN A 105 8.97 3.12 -13.40
C ASN A 105 8.14 3.07 -14.69
N SER A 106 8.74 2.56 -15.76
CA SER A 106 8.10 2.48 -17.08
C SER A 106 7.15 1.30 -17.26
N ALA A 107 6.79 0.57 -16.19
CA ALA A 107 5.80 -0.51 -16.26
C ALA A 107 4.51 0.00 -16.96
N PRO A 108 4.04 -0.67 -18.02
CA PRO A 108 2.89 -0.22 -18.78
C PRO A 108 1.62 -0.21 -17.92
N LYS A 109 0.82 0.85 -18.01
CA LYS A 109 -0.55 0.81 -17.54
C LYS A 109 -1.40 0.02 -18.53
N ILE A 110 -2.10 -1.01 -18.06
CA ILE A 110 -2.87 -1.96 -18.87
C ILE A 110 -4.37 -1.89 -18.64
N SER A 111 -4.83 -0.98 -17.79
CA SER A 111 -6.23 -0.87 -17.37
C SER A 111 -6.87 0.47 -17.67
N THR A 112 -8.20 0.43 -17.66
CA THR A 112 -9.06 1.62 -17.50
C THR A 112 -10.14 1.32 -16.47
N PHE A 113 -10.55 2.34 -15.70
CA PHE A 113 -11.70 2.27 -14.82
C PHE A 113 -12.45 3.60 -14.82
N GLU A 114 -13.76 3.55 -14.98
CA GLU A 114 -14.67 4.67 -14.88
C GLU A 114 -16.05 4.20 -14.44
N CYS A 115 -16.72 4.94 -13.57
CA CYS A 115 -18.11 4.70 -13.20
C CYS A 115 -18.87 6.03 -13.06
N SER A 116 -20.17 5.97 -12.83
CA SER A 116 -20.99 7.18 -12.63
C SER A 116 -20.78 7.86 -11.28
N ASN A 117 -20.02 7.27 -10.34
CA ASN A 117 -19.72 7.86 -9.05
C ASN A 117 -18.40 8.65 -9.09
N ARG A 118 -18.48 9.95 -8.77
CA ARG A 118 -17.31 10.84 -8.79
C ARG A 118 -16.25 10.43 -7.75
N ILE A 119 -16.67 10.08 -6.52
CA ILE A 119 -15.73 9.75 -5.43
C ILE A 119 -14.91 8.52 -5.81
N PHE A 120 -15.54 7.49 -6.41
CA PHE A 120 -14.84 6.28 -6.82
C PHE A 120 -13.85 6.54 -7.97
N ASN A 121 -14.26 7.34 -8.97
CA ASN A 121 -13.33 7.73 -10.04
C ASN A 121 -12.15 8.55 -9.51
N ASP A 122 -12.41 9.46 -8.58
CA ASP A 122 -11.36 10.27 -7.96
C ASP A 122 -10.47 9.43 -7.04
N ALA A 123 -11.04 8.49 -6.27
CA ALA A 123 -10.27 7.53 -5.46
C ALA A 123 -9.34 6.68 -6.31
N HIS A 124 -9.85 6.07 -7.39
CA HIS A 124 -9.01 5.34 -8.35
C HIS A 124 -7.85 6.20 -8.88
N ARG A 125 -8.13 7.47 -9.26
CA ARG A 125 -7.08 8.40 -9.71
C ARG A 125 -6.07 8.75 -8.63
N LEU A 126 -6.50 8.92 -7.37
CA LEU A 126 -5.57 9.16 -6.25
C LEU A 126 -4.63 7.96 -6.06
N ILE A 127 -5.19 6.74 -6.09
CA ILE A 127 -4.42 5.49 -5.97
C ILE A 127 -3.44 5.35 -7.12
N GLU A 128 -3.91 5.48 -8.37
CA GLU A 128 -3.05 5.39 -9.56
C GLU A 128 -1.85 6.34 -9.49
N LYS A 129 -2.09 7.58 -9.10
CA LYS A 129 -1.04 8.60 -9.03
C LYS A 129 -0.05 8.34 -7.90
N ALA A 130 -0.53 7.85 -6.74
CA ALA A 130 0.33 7.46 -5.64
C ALA A 130 1.18 6.24 -6.00
N VAL A 131 0.58 5.22 -6.61
CA VAL A 131 1.29 4.03 -7.12
C VAL A 131 2.38 4.45 -8.10
N ARG A 132 2.07 5.26 -9.12
CA ARG A 132 3.07 5.73 -10.09
C ARG A 132 4.20 6.51 -9.45
N SER A 133 3.91 7.33 -8.44
CA SER A 133 4.94 8.10 -7.72
C SER A 133 5.87 7.20 -6.91
N ASN A 134 5.35 6.08 -6.40
CA ASN A 134 6.08 5.16 -5.54
C ASN A 134 6.65 3.93 -6.27
N MET A 135 6.24 3.70 -7.52
CA MET A 135 6.81 2.65 -8.37
C MET A 135 8.14 3.15 -8.97
N GLN A 136 9.23 2.87 -8.27
CA GLN A 136 10.60 3.24 -8.63
C GLN A 136 11.40 1.98 -9.02
N SER A 137 12.54 1.73 -8.39
CA SER A 137 13.23 0.42 -8.47
C SER A 137 12.58 -0.63 -7.57
N VAL A 138 11.84 -0.19 -6.57
CA VAL A 138 10.94 -0.94 -5.70
C VAL A 138 9.64 -0.13 -5.54
N PHE A 139 8.60 -0.71 -4.99
CA PHE A 139 7.49 0.07 -4.47
C PHE A 139 7.94 0.75 -3.18
N THR A 140 8.13 2.07 -3.22
CA THR A 140 8.41 2.83 -2.00
C THR A 140 7.12 3.16 -1.27
N ASP A 141 7.19 3.29 0.05
CA ASP A 141 6.07 3.76 0.88
C ASP A 141 5.66 5.19 0.51
N CYS A 142 6.65 6.08 0.52
CA CYS A 142 6.47 7.48 0.15
C CYS A 142 7.69 8.01 -0.61
N PRO A 143 7.53 9.02 -1.49
CA PRO A 143 8.64 9.50 -2.32
C PRO A 143 9.48 10.60 -1.64
N HIS A 144 9.20 10.93 -0.37
CA HIS A 144 9.90 12.03 0.32
C HIS A 144 10.70 11.57 1.54
N ARG A 145 10.05 11.18 2.65
CA ARG A 145 10.66 10.97 3.98
C ARG A 145 11.54 9.71 4.02
N GLU A 146 11.00 8.58 3.60
CA GLU A 146 11.59 7.27 3.79
C GLU A 146 12.15 6.70 2.49
N LYS A 147 11.33 6.52 1.47
CA LYS A 147 11.66 5.84 0.20
C LYS A 147 12.12 4.40 0.42
N LEU A 148 11.49 3.72 1.38
CA LEU A 148 11.77 2.33 1.69
C LEU A 148 10.79 1.40 0.98
N GLY A 149 11.26 0.22 0.63
CA GLY A 149 10.43 -0.84 0.05
C GLY A 149 9.72 -1.64 1.13
N TRP A 150 8.76 -1.02 1.82
CA TRP A 150 7.90 -1.70 2.78
C TRP A 150 7.04 -2.75 2.07
N LEU A 151 6.99 -3.96 2.61
CA LEU A 151 6.52 -5.13 1.87
C LEU A 151 5.00 -5.33 1.90
N GLU A 152 4.30 -4.86 2.94
CA GLU A 152 2.87 -5.10 3.11
C GLU A 152 2.04 -4.61 1.93
N GLN A 153 2.37 -3.44 1.41
CA GLN A 153 1.64 -2.82 0.31
C GLN A 153 1.73 -3.62 -1.01
N ASP A 154 2.81 -4.40 -1.19
CA ASP A 154 3.04 -5.21 -2.39
C ASP A 154 2.01 -6.34 -2.52
N HIS A 155 1.52 -6.87 -1.40
CA HIS A 155 0.49 -7.92 -1.40
C HIS A 155 -0.90 -7.41 -1.01
N LEU A 156 -1.00 -6.42 -0.10
CA LEU A 156 -2.30 -5.88 0.29
C LEU A 156 -2.96 -5.07 -0.82
N CYS A 157 -2.19 -4.30 -1.58
CA CYS A 157 -2.64 -3.64 -2.80
C CYS A 157 -2.39 -4.49 -4.07
N GLY A 158 -1.68 -5.62 -3.94
CA GLY A 158 -1.17 -6.44 -5.03
C GLY A 158 -2.16 -6.72 -6.16
N PRO A 159 -3.38 -7.24 -5.89
CA PRO A 159 -4.36 -7.47 -6.96
C PRO A 159 -4.77 -6.19 -7.70
N GLY A 160 -4.96 -5.07 -7.01
CA GLY A 160 -5.22 -3.77 -7.63
C GLY A 160 -4.05 -3.32 -8.53
N LEU A 161 -2.81 -3.53 -8.08
CA LEU A 161 -1.61 -3.25 -8.86
C LEU A 161 -1.55 -4.11 -10.13
N LEU A 162 -1.83 -5.42 -10.02
CA LEU A 162 -1.83 -6.39 -11.12
C LEU A 162 -2.96 -6.16 -12.12
N TYR A 163 -4.10 -5.61 -11.70
CA TYR A 163 -5.13 -5.14 -12.63
C TYR A 163 -4.68 -3.93 -13.43
N ASN A 164 -3.91 -3.03 -12.82
CA ASN A 164 -3.60 -1.72 -13.39
C ASN A 164 -2.33 -1.70 -14.22
N TYR A 165 -1.34 -2.53 -13.89
CA TYR A 165 -0.01 -2.48 -14.51
C TYR A 165 0.48 -3.85 -14.95
N ASP A 166 1.22 -3.87 -16.06
CA ASP A 166 2.05 -5.03 -16.40
C ASP A 166 3.27 -5.06 -15.47
N LEU A 167 3.24 -5.99 -14.52
CA LEU A 167 4.29 -6.17 -13.51
C LEU A 167 5.16 -7.40 -13.77
N THR A 168 5.13 -7.96 -14.98
CA THR A 168 5.93 -9.15 -15.36
C THR A 168 7.43 -8.98 -15.14
N GLY A 169 7.95 -7.77 -15.27
CA GLY A 169 9.35 -7.45 -14.93
C GLY A 169 9.55 -6.99 -13.49
N PHE A 170 8.55 -6.38 -12.88
CA PHE A 170 8.67 -5.74 -11.57
C PHE A 170 8.59 -6.74 -10.42
N VAL A 171 7.58 -7.63 -10.43
CA VAL A 171 7.39 -8.63 -9.35
C VAL A 171 8.58 -9.57 -9.21
N PRO A 172 9.18 -10.14 -10.31
CA PRO A 172 10.38 -10.96 -10.16
C PRO A 172 11.55 -10.24 -9.50
N GLN A 173 11.74 -8.95 -9.78
CA GLN A 173 12.79 -8.14 -9.15
C GLN A 173 12.47 -7.88 -7.67
N THR A 174 11.23 -7.58 -7.32
CA THR A 174 10.78 -7.42 -5.92
C THR A 174 11.07 -8.69 -5.12
N LEU A 175 10.69 -9.85 -5.64
CA LEU A 175 10.97 -11.14 -4.99
C LEU A 175 12.46 -11.45 -4.86
N GLN A 176 13.27 -11.07 -5.85
CA GLN A 176 14.72 -11.21 -5.74
C GLN A 176 15.27 -10.32 -4.61
N ASN A 177 14.82 -9.07 -4.51
CA ASN A 177 15.23 -8.17 -3.42
C ASN A 177 14.87 -8.74 -2.04
N ILE A 178 13.68 -9.35 -1.90
CA ILE A 178 13.26 -9.97 -0.63
C ILE A 178 14.13 -11.20 -0.34
N ALA A 179 14.40 -12.04 -1.34
CA ALA A 179 15.26 -13.22 -1.18
C ALA A 179 16.69 -12.85 -0.76
N ASP A 180 17.23 -11.76 -1.34
CA ASP A 180 18.57 -11.26 -1.01
C ASP A 180 18.62 -10.62 0.40
N ALA A 181 17.51 -10.08 0.87
CA ALA A 181 17.38 -9.49 2.20
C ALA A 181 17.05 -10.52 3.30
N GLN A 182 16.68 -11.77 2.95
CA GLN A 182 16.34 -12.77 3.95
C GLN A 182 17.53 -13.08 4.86
N HIS A 183 17.33 -12.97 6.16
CA HIS A 183 18.35 -13.23 7.17
C HIS A 183 18.75 -14.71 7.25
N ALA A 184 19.93 -14.99 7.82
CA ALA A 184 20.46 -16.34 7.93
C ALA A 184 19.54 -17.29 8.73
N ASN A 185 18.81 -16.77 9.71
CA ASN A 185 17.82 -17.52 10.51
C ASN A 185 16.49 -17.75 9.78
N GLY A 186 16.32 -17.23 8.57
CA GLY A 186 15.09 -17.33 7.77
C GLY A 186 14.12 -16.15 7.90
N ALA A 187 14.36 -15.21 8.81
CA ALA A 187 13.53 -14.01 8.93
C ALA A 187 13.50 -13.20 7.63
N VAL A 188 12.35 -12.65 7.30
CA VAL A 188 12.17 -11.69 6.20
C VAL A 188 11.97 -10.32 6.84
N PRO A 189 12.84 -9.33 6.55
CA PRO A 189 12.67 -7.98 7.08
C PRO A 189 11.42 -7.33 6.51
N THR A 190 10.92 -6.29 7.18
CA THR A 190 9.72 -5.55 6.74
C THR A 190 9.95 -4.74 5.47
N THR A 191 11.22 -4.45 5.15
CA THR A 191 11.60 -3.69 3.94
C THR A 191 12.61 -4.47 3.09
N ALA A 192 12.47 -4.41 1.77
CA ALA A 192 13.43 -5.00 0.86
C ALA A 192 13.67 -4.09 -0.38
N PRO A 193 14.95 -3.76 -0.73
CA PRO A 193 16.17 -4.06 0.01
C PRO A 193 16.21 -3.45 1.43
N GLU A 194 16.89 -4.09 2.35
CA GLU A 194 17.00 -3.62 3.74
C GLU A 194 18.00 -2.46 3.84
N TYR A 195 17.63 -1.27 3.33
CA TYR A 195 18.47 -0.06 3.40
C TYR A 195 18.59 0.51 4.81
N VAL A 196 17.67 0.18 5.68
CA VAL A 196 17.64 0.58 7.10
C VAL A 196 17.41 -0.68 7.93
N VAL A 197 18.31 -0.94 8.86
CA VAL A 197 18.12 -1.97 9.88
C VAL A 197 17.47 -1.32 11.09
N PHE A 198 16.28 -1.79 11.45
CA PHE A 198 15.56 -1.28 12.61
C PHE A 198 16.07 -1.96 13.86
N GLU A 199 16.83 -1.24 14.67
CA GLU A 199 17.45 -1.74 15.91
C GLU A 199 17.15 -0.83 17.11
N GLY A 200 17.10 -1.42 18.29
CA GLY A 200 16.92 -0.72 19.55
C GLY A 200 15.54 -0.92 20.19
N PRO A 201 15.35 -0.38 21.39
CA PRO A 201 14.11 -0.58 22.15
C PRO A 201 12.87 -0.11 21.39
N GLY A 202 11.89 -1.00 21.21
CA GLY A 202 10.62 -0.71 20.53
C GLY A 202 10.67 -0.73 19.01
N MET A 203 11.82 -1.10 18.41
CA MET A 203 11.96 -1.23 16.94
C MET A 203 11.72 -2.64 16.41
N ASP A 204 11.58 -3.65 17.27
CA ASP A 204 11.48 -5.05 16.88
C ASP A 204 10.35 -5.32 15.88
N ALA A 205 9.18 -4.71 16.08
CA ALA A 205 8.05 -4.86 15.19
C ALA A 205 8.25 -4.19 13.81
N PHE A 206 9.12 -3.19 13.73
CA PHE A 206 9.53 -2.58 12.47
C PHE A 206 10.63 -3.39 11.78
N ALA A 207 11.45 -4.13 12.52
CA ALA A 207 12.47 -5.00 11.94
C ALA A 207 11.83 -6.21 11.23
N GLU A 208 10.85 -6.81 11.88
CA GLU A 208 10.15 -7.99 11.37
C GLU A 208 8.69 -8.01 11.82
N SER A 209 7.81 -8.26 10.86
CA SER A 209 6.37 -8.32 11.07
C SER A 209 5.77 -9.35 10.12
N PRO A 210 5.01 -10.36 10.59
CA PRO A 210 4.46 -11.41 9.72
C PRO A 210 3.58 -10.85 8.61
N GLU A 211 2.87 -9.75 8.84
CA GLU A 211 1.99 -9.07 7.89
C GLU A 211 2.76 -8.45 6.72
N TRP A 212 4.04 -8.12 6.94
CA TRP A 212 4.99 -7.64 5.91
C TRP A 212 5.75 -8.80 5.26
N GLY A 213 6.37 -9.64 6.06
CA GLY A 213 7.20 -10.76 5.56
C GLY A 213 6.41 -11.79 4.76
N CYS A 214 5.10 -11.95 5.01
CA CYS A 214 4.23 -12.85 4.25
C CYS A 214 4.19 -12.52 2.75
N THR A 215 4.52 -11.30 2.34
CA THR A 215 4.61 -10.87 0.94
C THR A 215 5.46 -11.82 0.12
N PHE A 216 6.56 -12.30 0.69
CA PHE A 216 7.47 -13.22 0.00
C PHE A 216 6.80 -14.54 -0.41
N VAL A 217 5.78 -14.97 0.32
CA VAL A 217 5.02 -16.19 0.02
C VAL A 217 3.76 -15.90 -0.81
N VAL A 218 3.09 -14.79 -0.54
CA VAL A 218 1.80 -14.46 -1.16
C VAL A 218 1.96 -13.90 -2.57
N LEU A 219 2.92 -13.01 -2.79
CA LEU A 219 3.12 -12.33 -4.07
C LEU A 219 3.43 -13.27 -5.25
N PRO A 220 4.23 -14.35 -5.11
CA PRO A 220 4.40 -15.35 -6.16
C PRO A 220 3.09 -16.01 -6.62
N PHE A 221 2.15 -16.24 -5.70
CA PHE A 221 0.84 -16.80 -6.04
C PHE A 221 -0.06 -15.78 -6.74
N MET A 222 -0.06 -14.51 -6.31
CA MET A 222 -0.76 -13.45 -7.03
C MET A 222 -0.24 -13.30 -8.48
N TYR A 223 1.07 -13.40 -8.65
CA TYR A 223 1.70 -13.41 -9.97
C TYR A 223 1.24 -14.63 -10.81
N TYR A 224 1.24 -15.81 -10.21
CA TYR A 224 0.75 -17.03 -10.86
C TYR A 224 -0.73 -16.94 -11.24
N GLU A 225 -1.57 -16.46 -10.34
CA GLU A 225 -3.01 -16.28 -10.62
C GLU A 225 -3.24 -15.30 -11.79
N THR A 226 -2.44 -14.25 -11.88
CA THR A 226 -2.58 -13.22 -12.93
C THR A 226 -1.98 -13.67 -14.26
N TYR A 227 -0.76 -14.19 -14.27
CA TYR A 227 0.00 -14.47 -15.49
C TYR A 227 0.05 -15.96 -15.89
N GLY A 228 -0.34 -16.86 -15.00
CA GLY A 228 -0.27 -18.32 -15.22
C GLY A 228 1.14 -18.89 -15.18
N ASP A 229 2.11 -18.12 -14.73
CA ASP A 229 3.52 -18.50 -14.61
C ASP A 229 3.87 -18.87 -13.16
N ASP A 230 4.12 -20.16 -12.91
CA ASP A 230 4.48 -20.67 -11.59
C ASP A 230 6.01 -20.69 -11.32
N SER A 231 6.80 -20.14 -12.22
CA SER A 231 8.27 -20.17 -12.15
C SER A 231 8.82 -19.52 -10.88
N LEU A 232 8.16 -18.44 -10.38
CA LEU A 232 8.56 -17.76 -9.16
C LEU A 232 8.27 -18.60 -7.91
N ILE A 233 7.17 -19.34 -7.87
CA ILE A 233 6.84 -20.27 -6.80
C ILE A 233 7.92 -21.37 -6.75
N ARG A 234 8.27 -21.96 -7.90
CA ARG A 234 9.31 -22.98 -8.00
C ARG A 234 10.68 -22.46 -7.60
N LYS A 235 11.05 -21.28 -8.11
CA LYS A 235 12.36 -20.66 -7.83
C LYS A 235 12.57 -20.40 -6.35
N TYR A 236 11.56 -19.87 -5.67
CA TYR A 236 11.70 -19.41 -4.29
C TYR A 236 11.17 -20.39 -3.23
N TYR A 237 10.74 -21.58 -3.60
CA TYR A 237 10.16 -22.56 -2.68
C TYR A 237 11.00 -22.78 -1.41
N ASN A 238 12.29 -23.06 -1.56
CA ASN A 238 13.17 -23.29 -0.41
C ASN A 238 13.39 -22.05 0.46
N VAL A 239 13.33 -20.85 -0.14
CA VAL A 239 13.49 -19.59 0.58
C VAL A 239 12.21 -19.28 1.36
N MET A 240 11.03 -19.49 0.76
CA MET A 240 9.74 -19.43 1.44
C MET A 240 9.66 -20.42 2.60
N ARG A 241 10.15 -21.66 2.42
CA ARG A 241 10.20 -22.67 3.47
C ARG A 241 11.00 -22.19 4.68
N ARG A 242 12.19 -21.60 4.46
CA ARG A 242 13.02 -21.04 5.55
C ARG A 242 12.28 -19.97 6.34
N TYR A 243 11.47 -19.14 5.68
CA TYR A 243 10.67 -18.14 6.36
C TYR A 243 9.59 -18.78 7.27
N ILE A 244 8.93 -19.81 6.79
CA ILE A 244 7.94 -20.54 7.59
C ILE A 244 8.61 -21.29 8.76
N ASP A 245 9.77 -21.92 8.53
CA ASP A 245 10.56 -22.53 9.60
C ASP A 245 10.91 -21.49 10.68
N TYR A 246 11.31 -20.28 10.27
CA TYR A 246 11.55 -19.18 11.18
C TYR A 246 10.29 -18.81 11.99
N LEU A 247 9.14 -18.56 11.35
CA LEU A 247 7.89 -18.27 12.06
C LEU A 247 7.50 -19.37 13.03
N THR A 248 7.73 -20.64 12.66
CA THR A 248 7.47 -21.80 13.51
C THR A 248 8.34 -21.75 14.79
N THR A 249 9.60 -21.34 14.69
CA THR A 249 10.48 -21.17 15.87
C THR A 249 10.05 -20.02 16.78
N ARG A 250 9.31 -19.04 16.24
CA ARG A 250 8.84 -17.86 16.98
C ARG A 250 7.42 -18.04 17.55
N ALA A 251 6.72 -19.07 17.12
CA ALA A 251 5.38 -19.38 17.62
C ALA A 251 5.43 -20.08 18.99
N ASP A 252 4.64 -19.63 19.93
CA ASP A 252 4.36 -20.32 21.18
C ASP A 252 3.00 -21.01 21.11
N ASN A 253 2.98 -22.35 21.23
CA ASN A 253 1.76 -23.16 21.11
C ASN A 253 0.91 -22.85 19.84
N GLY A 254 1.58 -22.53 18.71
CA GLY A 254 0.98 -22.20 17.44
C GLY A 254 0.60 -20.72 17.28
N ILE A 255 0.86 -19.87 18.28
CA ILE A 255 0.55 -18.42 18.27
C ILE A 255 1.82 -17.61 18.06
N VAL A 256 1.81 -16.75 17.05
CA VAL A 256 2.83 -15.73 16.78
C VAL A 256 2.38 -14.42 17.40
N SER A 257 3.21 -13.82 18.26
CA SER A 257 2.80 -12.68 19.10
C SER A 257 3.57 -11.38 18.83
N PHE A 258 4.29 -11.28 17.72
CA PHE A 258 5.05 -10.08 17.32
C PHE A 258 4.56 -9.54 15.98
N GLY A 259 4.83 -8.27 15.71
CA GLY A 259 4.48 -7.58 14.50
C GLY A 259 3.84 -6.22 14.75
N LEU A 260 3.42 -5.56 13.68
CA LEU A 260 2.73 -4.27 13.71
C LEU A 260 1.21 -4.42 13.83
N GLY A 261 0.68 -5.59 13.46
CA GLY A 261 -0.75 -5.87 13.47
C GLY A 261 -1.50 -5.16 12.35
N ASP A 262 -2.72 -4.73 12.62
CA ASP A 262 -3.54 -3.94 11.70
C ASP A 262 -3.07 -2.47 11.74
N TRP A 263 -1.94 -2.21 11.09
CA TRP A 263 -1.22 -0.92 11.12
C TRP A 263 -2.12 0.23 10.64
N TYR A 264 -2.10 1.35 11.34
CA TYR A 264 -2.92 2.52 11.04
C TYR A 264 -4.44 2.26 11.15
N ASP A 265 -4.87 1.33 12.04
CA ASP A 265 -6.28 1.17 12.34
C ASP A 265 -6.90 2.49 12.86
N TYR A 266 -8.18 2.69 12.58
CA TYR A 266 -8.85 3.97 12.77
C TYR A 266 -9.72 4.00 14.03
N GLY A 267 -9.60 5.10 14.81
CA GLY A 267 -10.36 5.35 16.02
C GLY A 267 -9.98 6.69 16.65
N ASP A 268 -10.47 6.94 17.87
CA ASP A 268 -10.17 8.16 18.66
C ASP A 268 -8.77 8.09 19.28
N PHE A 269 -7.77 7.75 18.48
CA PHE A 269 -6.38 7.63 18.87
C PHE A 269 -5.47 8.00 17.70
N ARG A 270 -4.20 8.23 18.03
CA ARG A 270 -3.19 8.49 16.98
C ARG A 270 -2.94 7.20 16.18
N ALA A 271 -2.97 7.30 14.85
CA ALA A 271 -2.60 6.21 13.95
C ALA A 271 -1.19 5.68 14.23
N GLY A 272 -0.98 4.40 13.98
CA GLY A 272 0.26 3.68 14.22
C GLY A 272 0.00 2.20 14.51
N PHE A 273 0.58 1.67 15.59
CA PHE A 273 0.36 0.29 16.03
C PHE A 273 -1.13 -0.04 16.20
N SER A 274 -1.52 -1.26 15.81
CA SER A 274 -2.87 -1.80 15.97
C SER A 274 -3.39 -1.62 17.39
N ARG A 275 -4.60 -1.09 17.52
CA ARG A 275 -5.28 -0.86 18.80
C ARG A 275 -6.66 -1.52 18.87
N ASN A 276 -7.35 -1.58 17.75
CA ASN A 276 -8.66 -2.23 17.68
C ASN A 276 -8.53 -3.76 17.68
N THR A 277 -7.46 -4.27 17.06
CA THR A 277 -7.25 -5.70 16.84
C THR A 277 -5.97 -6.18 17.52
N PRO A 278 -5.99 -7.28 18.30
CA PRO A 278 -4.79 -7.82 18.93
C PRO A 278 -3.72 -8.20 17.88
N VAL A 279 -2.49 -7.74 18.07
CA VAL A 279 -1.35 -8.08 17.20
C VAL A 279 -1.17 -9.60 17.04
N PRO A 280 -1.24 -10.42 18.12
CA PRO A 280 -1.12 -11.88 17.98
C PRO A 280 -2.19 -12.51 17.06
N LEU A 281 -3.39 -11.96 17.01
CA LEU A 281 -4.45 -12.44 16.11
C LEU A 281 -4.06 -12.20 14.65
N VAL A 282 -3.60 -10.99 14.32
CA VAL A 282 -3.21 -10.62 12.95
C VAL A 282 -1.99 -11.42 12.51
N ALA A 283 -0.95 -11.46 13.34
CA ALA A 283 0.30 -12.17 13.06
C ALA A 283 0.07 -13.69 12.87
N THR A 284 -0.72 -14.33 13.75
CA THR A 284 -1.02 -15.76 13.65
C THR A 284 -1.87 -16.09 12.41
N ALA A 285 -2.81 -15.23 12.04
CA ALA A 285 -3.59 -15.40 10.81
C ALA A 285 -2.69 -15.35 9.55
N HIS A 286 -1.69 -14.47 9.53
CA HIS A 286 -0.70 -14.42 8.44
C HIS A 286 0.23 -15.64 8.46
N TYR A 287 0.64 -16.11 9.62
CA TYR A 287 1.37 -17.37 9.76
C TYR A 287 0.57 -18.55 9.18
N TYR A 288 -0.71 -18.68 9.55
CA TYR A 288 -1.60 -19.69 8.95
C TYR A 288 -1.68 -19.56 7.43
N MET A 289 -1.85 -18.34 6.93
CA MET A 289 -1.97 -18.05 5.50
C MET A 289 -0.73 -18.53 4.73
N VAL A 290 0.47 -18.17 5.18
CA VAL A 290 1.71 -18.56 4.47
C VAL A 290 1.97 -20.06 4.52
N VAL A 291 1.63 -20.74 5.61
CA VAL A 291 1.73 -22.21 5.71
C VAL A 291 0.81 -22.90 4.69
N ARG A 292 -0.42 -22.39 4.51
CA ARG A 292 -1.34 -22.91 3.48
C ARG A 292 -0.81 -22.70 2.07
N TYR A 293 -0.26 -21.51 1.77
CA TYR A 293 0.36 -21.26 0.47
C TYR A 293 1.56 -22.18 0.22
N LEU A 294 2.35 -22.46 1.25
CA LEU A 294 3.48 -23.39 1.09
C LEU A 294 3.02 -24.85 0.87
N ALA A 295 1.93 -25.28 1.52
CA ALA A 295 1.33 -26.58 1.23
C ALA A 295 0.87 -26.68 -0.23
N GLU A 296 0.33 -25.59 -0.79
CA GLU A 296 -0.06 -25.52 -2.20
C GLU A 296 1.16 -25.53 -3.13
N ALA A 297 2.20 -24.74 -2.80
CA ALA A 297 3.47 -24.78 -3.53
C ALA A 297 4.06 -26.19 -3.55
N ALA A 298 4.03 -26.90 -2.42
CA ALA A 298 4.48 -28.29 -2.34
C ALA A 298 3.67 -29.23 -3.27
N ARG A 299 2.35 -29.02 -3.41
CA ARG A 299 1.52 -29.78 -4.38
C ARG A 299 1.95 -29.51 -5.81
N MET A 300 2.19 -28.23 -6.17
CA MET A 300 2.65 -27.82 -7.49
C MET A 300 4.04 -28.40 -7.84
N LEU A 301 4.84 -28.76 -6.80
CA LEU A 301 6.15 -29.39 -6.95
C LEU A 301 6.11 -30.92 -6.80
N ASP A 302 4.94 -31.55 -6.63
CA ASP A 302 4.77 -32.97 -6.35
C ASP A 302 5.51 -33.48 -5.07
N ASN A 303 5.79 -32.55 -4.12
CA ASN A 303 6.44 -32.89 -2.85
C ASN A 303 5.41 -33.37 -1.81
N ARG A 304 5.05 -34.65 -1.87
CA ARG A 304 4.02 -35.24 -0.99
C ARG A 304 4.34 -35.15 0.49
N TYR A 305 5.62 -35.19 0.87
CA TYR A 305 6.03 -35.07 2.26
C TYR A 305 5.70 -33.67 2.81
N ASP A 306 6.13 -32.62 2.12
CA ASP A 306 5.88 -31.25 2.52
C ASP A 306 4.39 -30.92 2.48
N VAL A 307 3.63 -31.47 1.51
CA VAL A 307 2.15 -31.33 1.48
C VAL A 307 1.55 -31.84 2.79
N ALA A 308 1.94 -33.04 3.24
CA ALA A 308 1.41 -33.62 4.48
C ALA A 308 1.82 -32.80 5.70
N CYS A 309 3.09 -32.36 5.76
CA CYS A 309 3.62 -31.57 6.86
C CYS A 309 2.93 -30.23 7.01
N TYR A 310 2.85 -29.44 5.92
CA TYR A 310 2.28 -28.09 5.97
C TYR A 310 0.75 -28.08 6.06
N THR A 311 0.08 -29.11 5.51
CA THR A 311 -1.38 -29.28 5.72
C THR A 311 -1.65 -29.51 7.20
N ARG A 312 -0.92 -30.42 7.86
CA ARG A 312 -1.06 -30.66 9.29
C ARG A 312 -0.74 -29.43 10.13
N LEU A 313 0.39 -28.77 9.84
CA LEU A 313 0.77 -27.54 10.54
C LEU A 313 -0.29 -26.45 10.42
N SER A 314 -0.88 -26.28 9.23
CA SER A 314 -1.93 -25.28 9.04
C SER A 314 -3.18 -25.59 9.90
N GLU A 315 -3.57 -26.85 10.03
CA GLU A 315 -4.70 -27.20 10.90
C GLU A 315 -4.36 -27.00 12.39
N GLU A 316 -3.14 -27.35 12.82
CA GLU A 316 -2.66 -27.11 14.20
C GLU A 316 -2.70 -25.60 14.54
N ILE A 317 -2.24 -24.73 13.60
CA ILE A 317 -2.29 -23.27 13.77
C ILE A 317 -3.76 -22.78 13.84
N LYS A 318 -4.62 -23.28 12.96
CA LYS A 318 -6.04 -22.93 12.93
C LYS A 318 -6.75 -23.30 14.23
N GLU A 319 -6.47 -24.49 14.77
CA GLU A 319 -7.00 -24.93 16.06
C GLU A 319 -6.49 -24.04 17.22
N ALA A 320 -5.18 -23.71 17.21
CA ALA A 320 -4.60 -22.79 18.19
C ALA A 320 -5.22 -21.41 18.11
N PHE A 321 -5.36 -20.88 16.89
CA PHE A 321 -6.00 -19.59 16.64
C PHE A 321 -7.46 -19.57 17.13
N HIS A 322 -8.21 -20.61 16.84
CA HIS A 322 -9.61 -20.70 17.26
C HIS A 322 -9.70 -20.78 18.80
N ARG A 323 -8.86 -21.60 19.44
CA ARG A 323 -8.81 -21.74 20.90
C ARG A 323 -8.46 -20.44 21.60
N GLU A 324 -7.54 -19.67 21.05
CA GLU A 324 -7.02 -18.44 21.67
C GLU A 324 -7.95 -17.24 21.46
N PHE A 325 -8.51 -17.10 20.25
CA PHE A 325 -9.18 -15.84 19.85
C PHE A 325 -10.68 -15.95 19.68
N TYR A 326 -11.27 -17.14 19.57
CA TYR A 326 -12.70 -17.29 19.36
C TYR A 326 -13.48 -17.25 20.67
N HIS A 327 -14.47 -16.37 20.75
CA HIS A 327 -15.38 -16.24 21.88
C HIS A 327 -16.72 -16.88 21.54
N LYS A 328 -16.96 -18.09 22.08
CA LYS A 328 -18.14 -18.90 21.76
C LYS A 328 -19.47 -18.18 22.13
N ASP A 329 -19.50 -17.47 23.24
CA ASP A 329 -20.71 -16.84 23.75
C ASP A 329 -21.14 -15.67 22.86
N THR A 330 -20.20 -14.91 22.32
CA THR A 330 -20.46 -13.77 21.43
C THR A 330 -20.32 -14.11 19.95
N ARG A 331 -19.79 -15.30 19.63
CA ARG A 331 -19.49 -15.76 18.25
C ARG A 331 -18.69 -14.76 17.45
N GLN A 332 -17.58 -14.30 18.03
CA GLN A 332 -16.66 -13.36 17.40
C GLN A 332 -15.21 -13.65 17.79
N TYR A 333 -14.27 -13.06 17.06
CA TYR A 333 -12.85 -13.22 17.32
C TYR A 333 -12.23 -11.98 18.01
N GLY A 334 -11.25 -12.21 18.89
CA GLY A 334 -10.49 -11.19 19.57
C GLY A 334 -11.37 -10.13 20.23
N THR A 335 -11.20 -8.88 19.88
CA THR A 335 -12.00 -7.76 20.40
C THR A 335 -13.37 -7.62 19.73
N GLY A 336 -13.68 -8.41 18.70
CA GLY A 336 -14.85 -8.23 17.86
C GLY A 336 -14.73 -7.07 16.85
N SER A 337 -13.55 -6.48 16.71
CA SER A 337 -13.26 -5.43 15.71
C SER A 337 -13.48 -5.94 14.28
N GLN A 338 -13.55 -4.99 13.35
CA GLN A 338 -13.74 -5.34 11.93
C GLN A 338 -12.64 -6.27 11.42
N CYS A 339 -11.37 -5.96 11.68
CA CYS A 339 -10.24 -6.79 11.28
C CYS A 339 -10.27 -8.15 12.01
N SER A 340 -10.58 -8.18 13.32
CA SER A 340 -10.64 -9.42 14.10
C SER A 340 -11.61 -10.46 13.54
N ASN A 341 -12.74 -10.02 12.97
CA ASN A 341 -13.72 -10.90 12.36
C ASN A 341 -13.50 -11.11 10.85
N ALA A 342 -13.09 -10.07 10.12
CA ALA A 342 -12.92 -10.16 8.67
C ALA A 342 -11.77 -11.11 8.26
N LEU A 343 -10.65 -11.06 8.99
CA LEU A 343 -9.45 -11.83 8.66
C LEU A 343 -9.69 -13.35 8.73
N PRO A 344 -10.22 -13.94 9.82
CA PRO A 344 -10.55 -15.38 9.85
C PRO A 344 -11.67 -15.76 8.88
N LEU A 345 -12.65 -14.88 8.59
CA LEU A 345 -13.66 -15.12 7.56
C LEU A 345 -13.04 -15.24 6.17
N PHE A 346 -12.15 -14.31 5.82
CA PHE A 346 -11.44 -14.29 4.54
C PHE A 346 -10.59 -15.55 4.34
N LEU A 347 -9.86 -15.96 5.38
CA LEU A 347 -8.95 -17.09 5.33
C LEU A 347 -9.64 -18.47 5.48
N GLY A 348 -10.97 -18.50 5.72
CA GLY A 348 -11.72 -19.74 5.89
C GLY A 348 -11.41 -20.46 7.21
N MET A 349 -10.98 -19.72 8.23
CA MET A 349 -10.65 -20.27 9.55
C MET A 349 -11.87 -20.47 10.45
N VAL A 350 -12.97 -19.76 10.14
CA VAL A 350 -14.22 -19.82 10.92
C VAL A 350 -14.94 -21.15 10.67
N PRO A 351 -15.35 -21.92 11.71
CA PRO A 351 -16.16 -23.10 11.53
C PRO A 351 -17.45 -22.80 10.76
N ALA A 352 -17.91 -23.78 9.96
CA ALA A 352 -19.05 -23.60 9.08
C ALA A 352 -20.32 -23.15 9.83
N ASP A 353 -20.57 -23.73 11.01
CA ASP A 353 -21.76 -23.44 11.83
C ASP A 353 -21.75 -22.03 12.45
N ASP A 354 -20.57 -21.45 12.62
CA ASP A 354 -20.39 -20.12 13.21
C ASP A 354 -20.21 -19.01 12.16
N ARG A 355 -19.95 -19.39 10.89
CA ARG A 355 -19.58 -18.45 9.81
C ARG A 355 -20.58 -17.30 9.64
N GLN A 356 -21.89 -17.62 9.62
CA GLN A 356 -22.91 -16.58 9.46
C GLN A 356 -22.95 -15.64 10.67
N ALA A 357 -22.85 -16.18 11.88
CA ALA A 357 -22.88 -15.36 13.10
C ALA A 357 -21.67 -14.42 13.20
N VAL A 358 -20.47 -14.87 12.82
CA VAL A 358 -19.28 -14.02 12.77
C VAL A 358 -19.42 -12.93 11.69
N LEU A 359 -20.02 -13.25 10.54
CA LEU A 359 -20.31 -12.27 9.49
C LEU A 359 -21.34 -11.24 9.96
N ASP A 360 -22.40 -11.67 10.64
CA ASP A 360 -23.42 -10.78 11.20
C ASP A 360 -22.83 -9.82 12.25
N ASN A 361 -21.91 -10.32 13.09
CA ASN A 361 -21.18 -9.50 14.05
C ASN A 361 -20.28 -8.47 13.36
N LEU A 362 -19.57 -8.85 12.28
CA LEU A 362 -18.79 -7.92 11.46
C LEU A 362 -19.69 -6.79 10.90
N VAL A 363 -20.83 -7.14 10.32
CA VAL A 363 -21.78 -6.16 9.76
C VAL A 363 -22.38 -5.27 10.86
N ALA A 364 -22.67 -5.84 12.02
CA ALA A 364 -23.18 -5.09 13.17
C ALA A 364 -22.13 -4.08 13.67
N ASP A 365 -20.86 -4.45 13.70
CA ASP A 365 -19.79 -3.53 14.07
C ASP A 365 -19.64 -2.37 13.08
N ILE A 366 -19.64 -2.65 11.78
CA ILE A 366 -19.60 -1.61 10.73
C ILE A 366 -20.77 -0.63 10.90
N LYS A 367 -21.99 -1.14 11.13
CA LYS A 367 -23.18 -0.31 11.34
C LYS A 367 -23.09 0.53 12.62
N ARG A 368 -22.56 -0.04 13.70
CA ARG A 368 -22.33 0.67 14.98
C ARG A 368 -21.37 1.85 14.81
N HIS A 369 -20.39 1.74 13.90
CA HIS A 369 -19.48 2.81 13.52
C HIS A 369 -20.00 3.70 12.36
N GLY A 370 -21.33 3.74 12.16
CA GLY A 370 -21.96 4.60 11.14
C GLY A 370 -21.63 4.22 9.70
N ASN A 371 -21.46 2.95 9.43
CA ASN A 371 -20.98 2.40 8.15
C ASN A 371 -19.61 2.95 7.77
N ARG A 372 -18.70 3.02 8.74
CA ARG A 372 -17.29 3.44 8.54
C ARG A 372 -16.37 2.27 8.84
N LEU A 373 -15.23 2.25 8.16
CA LEU A 373 -14.16 1.32 8.49
C LEU A 373 -13.46 1.73 9.80
N THR A 374 -12.94 0.75 10.50
CA THR A 374 -12.05 0.92 11.65
C THR A 374 -10.74 0.14 11.47
N THR A 375 -10.60 -0.50 10.32
CA THR A 375 -9.41 -1.26 9.94
C THR A 375 -8.27 -0.33 9.55
N GLY A 376 -7.06 -0.85 9.70
CA GLY A 376 -5.84 -0.28 9.14
C GLY A 376 -5.57 -0.79 7.72
N ASP A 377 -4.36 -0.59 7.25
CA ASP A 377 -3.96 -1.02 5.90
C ASP A 377 -4.02 -2.54 5.74
N VAL A 378 -3.62 -3.29 6.78
CA VAL A 378 -3.66 -4.75 6.75
C VAL A 378 -5.10 -5.25 6.71
N GLY A 379 -5.95 -4.77 7.60
CA GLY A 379 -7.34 -5.21 7.72
C GLY A 379 -8.23 -4.80 6.54
N ASN A 380 -7.94 -3.68 5.89
CA ASN A 380 -8.76 -3.14 4.80
C ASN A 380 -9.01 -4.16 3.68
N ARG A 381 -7.96 -4.81 3.15
CA ARG A 381 -8.11 -5.78 2.07
C ARG A 381 -9.02 -6.94 2.48
N TYR A 382 -8.78 -7.50 3.66
CA TYR A 382 -9.53 -8.64 4.17
C TYR A 382 -11.00 -8.28 4.45
N LEU A 383 -11.24 -7.08 4.99
CA LEU A 383 -12.58 -6.54 5.18
C LEU A 383 -13.31 -6.39 3.84
N PHE A 384 -12.73 -5.69 2.87
CA PHE A 384 -13.36 -5.40 1.58
C PHE A 384 -13.67 -6.69 0.82
N GLN A 385 -12.73 -7.61 0.75
CA GLN A 385 -12.93 -8.89 0.07
C GLN A 385 -13.89 -9.80 0.82
N THR A 386 -13.93 -9.78 2.14
CA THR A 386 -14.93 -10.52 2.93
C THR A 386 -16.34 -10.03 2.61
N LEU A 387 -16.56 -8.73 2.63
CA LEU A 387 -17.86 -8.14 2.29
C LEU A 387 -18.28 -8.47 0.86
N ALA A 388 -17.37 -8.27 -0.10
CA ALA A 388 -17.63 -8.52 -1.52
C ALA A 388 -17.98 -10.00 -1.82
N ARG A 389 -17.20 -10.94 -1.26
CA ARG A 389 -17.41 -12.39 -1.43
C ARG A 389 -18.71 -12.90 -0.80
N ASN A 390 -19.21 -12.21 0.23
CA ASN A 390 -20.48 -12.52 0.87
C ASN A 390 -21.66 -11.69 0.32
N GLY A 391 -21.49 -11.02 -0.82
CA GLY A 391 -22.56 -10.29 -1.51
C GLY A 391 -22.92 -8.93 -0.91
N LEU A 392 -22.13 -8.43 0.04
CA LEU A 392 -22.37 -7.18 0.78
C LEU A 392 -21.81 -5.94 0.05
N ASN A 393 -21.94 -5.89 -1.28
CA ASN A 393 -21.42 -4.80 -2.09
C ASN A 393 -22.15 -3.46 -1.86
N GLU A 394 -23.44 -3.48 -1.49
CA GLU A 394 -24.15 -2.26 -1.08
C GLU A 394 -23.58 -1.65 0.21
N LEU A 395 -23.12 -2.48 1.13
CA LEU A 395 -22.43 -2.00 2.33
C LEU A 395 -21.08 -1.40 1.97
N MET A 396 -20.31 -2.04 1.08
CA MET A 396 -19.06 -1.48 0.53
C MET A 396 -19.29 -0.12 -0.12
N TYR A 397 -20.33 0.01 -0.94
CA TYR A 397 -20.71 1.30 -1.53
C TYR A 397 -20.97 2.36 -0.45
N THR A 398 -21.77 2.04 0.55
CA THR A 398 -22.12 2.97 1.65
C THR A 398 -20.90 3.37 2.46
N MET A 399 -19.98 2.42 2.72
CA MET A 399 -18.77 2.66 3.49
C MET A 399 -17.78 3.61 2.81
N HIS A 400 -17.84 3.76 1.48
CA HIS A 400 -16.85 4.53 0.73
C HIS A 400 -17.42 5.71 -0.06
N ASN A 401 -18.75 5.80 -0.22
CA ASN A 401 -19.40 6.92 -0.92
C ASN A 401 -19.76 8.06 0.03
N HIS A 402 -18.77 8.69 0.63
CA HIS A 402 -18.94 9.84 1.53
C HIS A 402 -17.66 10.71 1.58
N GLU A 403 -17.80 11.93 2.14
CA GLU A 403 -16.71 12.91 2.28
C GLU A 403 -16.28 13.13 3.74
N GLU A 404 -16.40 12.10 4.59
CA GLU A 404 -15.98 12.12 6.00
C GLU A 404 -14.84 11.13 6.24
N ALA A 405 -14.06 11.34 7.31
CA ALA A 405 -13.03 10.40 7.73
C ALA A 405 -13.66 9.21 8.49
N PRO A 406 -13.11 8.02 8.33
CA PRO A 406 -12.11 7.61 7.35
C PRO A 406 -12.74 7.39 5.96
N GLY A 407 -12.13 7.91 4.91
CA GLY A 407 -12.66 7.73 3.55
C GLY A 407 -11.91 8.52 2.48
N TYR A 408 -11.98 8.04 1.26
CA TYR A 408 -11.31 8.64 0.10
C TYR A 408 -11.87 10.04 -0.21
N GLY A 409 -13.19 10.25 -0.10
CA GLY A 409 -13.82 11.54 -0.30
C GLY A 409 -13.33 12.60 0.69
N PHE A 410 -12.94 12.21 1.89
CA PHE A 410 -12.35 13.13 2.86
C PHE A 410 -11.00 13.66 2.41
N GLN A 411 -10.12 12.81 1.87
CA GLN A 411 -8.84 13.23 1.31
C GLN A 411 -9.04 14.22 0.14
N LEU A 412 -10.00 13.92 -0.75
CA LEU A 412 -10.37 14.80 -1.87
C LEU A 412 -10.86 16.17 -1.40
N LYS A 413 -11.67 16.23 -0.35
CA LYS A 413 -12.18 17.46 0.27
C LYS A 413 -11.05 18.39 0.73
N PHE A 414 -9.93 17.82 1.18
CA PHE A 414 -8.74 18.58 1.56
C PHE A 414 -7.73 18.77 0.41
N GLY A 415 -8.14 18.49 -0.82
CA GLY A 415 -7.36 18.79 -2.01
C GLY A 415 -6.22 17.83 -2.28
N ALA A 416 -6.30 16.59 -1.81
CA ALA A 416 -5.36 15.54 -2.18
C ALA A 416 -5.35 15.33 -3.70
N THR A 417 -4.18 15.14 -4.27
CA THR A 417 -3.97 14.85 -5.70
C THR A 417 -3.32 13.48 -5.92
N THR A 418 -2.91 12.85 -4.85
CA THR A 418 -2.41 11.49 -4.69
C THR A 418 -3.02 10.93 -3.41
N LEU A 419 -3.13 9.61 -3.27
CA LEU A 419 -3.59 8.98 -2.04
C LEU A 419 -2.64 9.34 -0.89
N THR A 420 -3.19 9.61 0.29
CA THR A 420 -2.43 10.04 1.46
C THR A 420 -2.28 8.90 2.46
N GLU A 421 -1.18 8.93 3.22
CA GLU A 421 -0.84 7.92 4.22
C GLU A 421 -1.90 7.82 5.34
N GLN A 422 -2.45 8.95 5.76
CA GLN A 422 -3.52 9.01 6.74
C GLN A 422 -4.85 9.44 6.11
N TRP A 423 -5.96 8.98 6.70
CA TRP A 423 -7.29 9.42 6.26
C TRP A 423 -7.49 10.93 6.41
N ASP A 424 -6.93 11.55 7.44
CA ASP A 424 -6.86 13.00 7.54
C ASP A 424 -5.47 13.50 7.08
N PRO A 425 -5.36 14.06 5.87
CA PRO A 425 -4.08 14.47 5.32
C PRO A 425 -3.42 15.63 6.10
N ARG A 426 -4.15 16.28 7.01
CA ARG A 426 -3.62 17.38 7.84
C ARG A 426 -2.78 16.87 9.02
N GLN A 427 -2.81 15.57 9.33
CA GLN A 427 -2.13 15.00 10.50
C GLN A 427 -0.62 14.79 10.34
N GLY A 428 -0.01 15.26 9.25
CA GLY A 428 1.45 15.40 9.17
C GLY A 428 2.21 14.23 8.57
N SER A 429 1.53 13.27 7.95
CA SER A 429 2.13 12.15 7.20
C SER A 429 2.29 12.49 5.71
N SER A 430 2.73 11.53 4.89
CA SER A 430 2.86 11.73 3.45
C SER A 430 1.52 11.99 2.76
N TRP A 431 1.52 12.90 1.81
CA TRP A 431 0.40 13.12 0.89
C TRP A 431 0.55 12.27 -0.39
N ASN A 432 1.47 11.32 -0.40
CA ASN A 432 1.76 10.49 -1.57
C ASN A 432 2.17 9.07 -1.12
N HIS A 433 1.19 8.29 -0.70
CA HIS A 433 1.34 6.96 -0.14
C HIS A 433 0.17 6.08 -0.57
N PHE A 434 0.39 4.84 -0.99
CA PHE A 434 -0.70 4.03 -1.53
C PHE A 434 -1.15 2.85 -0.63
N MET A 435 -0.65 2.75 0.61
CA MET A 435 -1.00 1.65 1.51
C MET A 435 -2.51 1.48 1.73
N MET A 436 -3.31 2.56 1.65
CA MET A 436 -4.78 2.50 1.76
C MET A 436 -5.49 2.26 0.40
N GLY A 437 -4.77 1.75 -0.62
CA GLY A 437 -5.25 1.58 -1.98
C GLY A 437 -6.05 0.31 -2.27
N GLN A 438 -6.36 -0.52 -1.28
CA GLN A 438 -6.95 -1.86 -1.43
C GLN A 438 -8.33 -1.86 -2.09
N ILE A 439 -9.07 -0.73 -2.09
CA ILE A 439 -10.38 -0.63 -2.74
C ILE A 439 -10.30 -0.83 -4.25
N ASP A 440 -9.14 -0.60 -4.84
CA ASP A 440 -8.94 -0.74 -6.29
C ASP A 440 -9.16 -2.20 -6.75
N GLU A 441 -8.80 -3.20 -5.92
CA GLU A 441 -9.15 -4.60 -6.15
C GLU A 441 -10.68 -4.77 -6.26
N TRP A 442 -11.47 -4.12 -5.40
CA TRP A 442 -12.93 -4.21 -5.44
C TRP A 442 -13.54 -3.53 -6.67
N PHE A 443 -12.95 -2.45 -7.15
CA PHE A 443 -13.41 -1.77 -8.36
C PHE A 443 -13.36 -2.69 -9.58
N PHE A 444 -12.31 -3.48 -9.73
CA PHE A 444 -12.16 -4.41 -10.85
C PHE A 444 -12.86 -5.74 -10.61
N ASN A 445 -12.58 -6.43 -9.49
CA ASN A 445 -13.04 -7.80 -9.30
C ASN A 445 -14.51 -7.92 -8.92
N SER A 446 -15.11 -6.88 -8.37
CA SER A 446 -16.49 -6.93 -7.86
C SER A 446 -17.40 -5.92 -8.54
N LEU A 447 -17.04 -4.64 -8.55
CA LEU A 447 -17.88 -3.60 -9.13
C LEU A 447 -17.99 -3.77 -10.65
N ALA A 448 -16.84 -3.88 -11.34
CA ALA A 448 -16.78 -4.24 -12.76
C ALA A 448 -16.94 -5.75 -13.00
N GLY A 449 -16.61 -6.57 -11.99
CA GLY A 449 -16.82 -8.01 -11.98
C GLY A 449 -15.86 -8.81 -12.86
N ILE A 450 -14.67 -8.31 -13.13
CA ILE A 450 -13.64 -8.99 -13.92
C ILE A 450 -12.80 -9.88 -12.99
N ARG A 451 -12.93 -11.19 -13.12
CA ARG A 451 -12.22 -12.16 -12.25
C ARG A 451 -11.65 -13.33 -13.03
N THR A 452 -10.52 -13.85 -12.55
CA THR A 452 -10.05 -15.17 -12.93
C THR A 452 -10.97 -16.22 -12.31
N VAL A 453 -11.30 -17.27 -13.06
CA VAL A 453 -12.03 -18.44 -12.52
C VAL A 453 -11.09 -19.19 -11.57
N GLU A 454 -11.62 -19.56 -10.40
CA GLU A 454 -10.84 -20.29 -9.39
C GLU A 454 -10.22 -21.56 -9.96
N GLY A 455 -8.92 -21.76 -9.72
CA GLY A 455 -8.16 -22.89 -10.27
C GLY A 455 -7.77 -22.76 -11.74
N LYS A 456 -8.02 -21.61 -12.37
CA LYS A 456 -7.68 -21.32 -13.78
C LYS A 456 -6.77 -20.11 -13.91
N PRO A 457 -5.52 -20.20 -13.46
CA PRO A 457 -4.58 -19.09 -13.44
C PRO A 457 -4.24 -18.55 -14.82
N GLY A 458 -3.75 -17.32 -14.88
CA GLY A 458 -3.28 -16.67 -16.10
C GLY A 458 -4.38 -16.08 -16.95
N MET A 459 -5.53 -15.71 -16.35
CA MET A 459 -6.67 -15.14 -17.08
C MET A 459 -7.16 -16.00 -18.27
N LYS A 460 -6.84 -17.30 -18.27
CA LYS A 460 -7.23 -18.26 -19.34
C LYS A 460 -8.73 -18.48 -19.37
N GLU A 461 -9.36 -18.45 -18.24
CA GLU A 461 -10.81 -18.45 -18.08
C GLU A 461 -11.18 -17.29 -17.15
N ILE A 462 -12.04 -16.40 -17.61
CA ILE A 462 -12.48 -15.22 -16.86
C ILE A 462 -13.98 -15.28 -16.60
N GLU A 463 -14.40 -14.83 -15.44
CA GLU A 463 -15.80 -14.56 -15.11
C GLU A 463 -16.03 -13.05 -15.18
N ILE A 464 -17.04 -12.65 -15.95
CA ILE A 464 -17.55 -11.28 -15.98
C ILE A 464 -18.86 -11.25 -15.23
N ARG A 465 -18.82 -10.77 -13.99
CA ARG A 465 -19.98 -10.73 -13.09
C ARG A 465 -20.06 -9.40 -12.34
N PRO A 466 -20.46 -8.31 -13.02
CA PRO A 466 -20.57 -7.01 -12.39
C PRO A 466 -21.57 -6.98 -11.24
N ARG A 467 -21.29 -6.16 -10.25
CA ARG A 467 -22.13 -5.94 -9.06
C ARG A 467 -22.44 -4.45 -8.93
N PRO A 468 -23.29 -3.89 -9.82
CA PRO A 468 -23.70 -2.50 -9.69
C PRO A 468 -24.44 -2.30 -8.35
N VAL A 469 -24.16 -1.19 -7.68
CA VAL A 469 -24.64 -0.90 -6.32
C VAL A 469 -25.01 0.57 -6.19
N GLY A 470 -25.80 0.88 -5.19
CA GLY A 470 -26.23 2.25 -4.91
C GLY A 470 -26.96 2.88 -6.08
N ASP A 471 -26.59 4.11 -6.42
CA ASP A 471 -27.13 4.90 -7.53
C ASP A 471 -26.27 4.82 -8.80
N LEU A 472 -25.35 3.84 -8.90
CA LEU A 472 -24.52 3.67 -10.07
C LEU A 472 -25.34 3.38 -11.33
N THR A 473 -25.17 4.19 -12.35
CA THR A 473 -25.84 4.03 -13.66
C THR A 473 -24.96 3.33 -14.68
N TYR A 474 -23.64 3.35 -14.50
CA TYR A 474 -22.70 2.58 -15.30
C TYR A 474 -21.39 2.30 -14.55
N VAL A 475 -20.71 1.24 -14.97
CA VAL A 475 -19.31 0.93 -14.68
C VAL A 475 -18.66 0.48 -15.98
N ARG A 476 -17.47 1.01 -16.27
CA ARG A 476 -16.63 0.63 -17.41
C ARG A 476 -15.23 0.32 -16.89
N ALA A 477 -14.74 -0.85 -17.20
CA ALA A 477 -13.38 -1.26 -16.85
C ALA A 477 -12.78 -2.15 -17.93
N SER A 478 -11.47 -2.08 -18.04
CA SER A 478 -10.68 -3.01 -18.85
C SER A 478 -9.38 -3.33 -18.14
N THR A 479 -8.84 -4.51 -18.40
CA THR A 479 -7.47 -4.92 -18.06
C THR A 479 -6.98 -5.86 -19.17
N GLN A 480 -5.66 -5.99 -19.34
CA GLN A 480 -5.03 -6.86 -20.35
C GLN A 480 -4.31 -8.04 -19.70
#